data_817d5ce4c9ed180ebf6682f0bde3e02b
#
_entry.id   817d5ce4c9ed180ebf6682f0bde3e02b
#
_cell.length_a   1.000
_cell.length_b   1.000
_cell.length_c   1.000
_cell.angle_alpha   90.00
_cell.angle_beta   90.00
_cell.angle_gamma   90.00
#
_symmetry.space_group_name_H-M   'P 1'
#
loop_
_entity.id
_entity.type
_entity.pdbx_description
1 polymer ?
#
loop_
_entity_poly.entity_id
_entity_poly.type
_entity_poly.pdbx_seq_one_letter_code
_entity_poly.pdbx_strand_id
1 'polypeptide(L)'
;MTPEFDLADAVAAAWKTNNRVTAFLFENLPSELWPMVVPGMPRRTVRMIAGHVHNARCMWIKMLGRRHGIRVPKSVSRHTVTSKELLPALERSSHGILELLELGNSQGGRIPASGVAWLNLPLDVAHFLTYFVAHEGHHRGQIVLLARQTGHRLPGEITAGLWHWSKRAREAQRR
;
A
#
# COMPACT_ATOMS: atom_id res chain seq x y z
N MET A 1 -22.12 16.87 -22.26
CA MET A 1 -21.95 17.18 -20.82
C MET A 1 -20.65 16.53 -20.38
N THR A 2 -19.67 17.32 -19.94
CA THR A 2 -18.48 16.79 -19.27
C THR A 2 -18.93 16.19 -17.92
N PRO A 3 -18.48 15.00 -17.54
CA PRO A 3 -18.82 14.45 -16.23
C PRO A 3 -18.34 15.42 -15.13
N GLU A 4 -19.20 15.66 -14.15
CA GLU A 4 -18.87 16.48 -13.00
C GLU A 4 -17.71 15.81 -12.23
N PHE A 5 -16.72 16.60 -11.83
CA PHE A 5 -15.57 16.11 -11.07
C PHE A 5 -16.02 15.74 -9.65
N ASP A 6 -15.87 14.47 -9.27
CA ASP A 6 -16.10 14.00 -7.91
C ASP A 6 -14.76 13.71 -7.22
N LEU A 7 -14.50 14.42 -6.12
CA LEU A 7 -13.28 14.25 -5.32
C LEU A 7 -13.23 12.87 -4.65
N ALA A 8 -14.37 12.32 -4.22
CA ALA A 8 -14.42 11.01 -3.59
C ALA A 8 -14.01 9.90 -4.57
N ASP A 9 -14.51 9.96 -5.79
CA ASP A 9 -14.12 9.05 -6.86
C ASP A 9 -12.65 9.19 -7.22
N ALA A 10 -12.13 10.43 -7.28
CA ALA A 10 -10.72 10.69 -7.57
C ALA A 10 -9.80 10.13 -6.48
N VAL A 11 -10.15 10.28 -5.21
CA VAL A 11 -9.43 9.72 -4.05
C VAL A 11 -9.43 8.18 -4.09
N ALA A 12 -10.58 7.57 -4.34
CA ALA A 12 -10.73 6.12 -4.46
C ALA A 12 -9.90 5.57 -5.65
N ALA A 13 -9.96 6.21 -6.81
CA ALA A 13 -9.19 5.83 -7.99
C ALA A 13 -7.67 5.95 -7.78
N ALA A 14 -7.21 7.01 -7.10
CA ALA A 14 -5.81 7.21 -6.77
C ALA A 14 -5.31 6.12 -5.81
N TRP A 15 -6.10 5.76 -4.79
CA TRP A 15 -5.77 4.66 -3.88
C TRP A 15 -5.67 3.31 -4.61
N LYS A 16 -6.68 2.95 -5.40
CA LYS A 16 -6.68 1.72 -6.20
C LYS A 16 -5.46 1.64 -7.11
N THR A 17 -5.08 2.77 -7.73
CA THR A 17 -3.88 2.87 -8.57
C THR A 17 -2.61 2.64 -7.76
N ASN A 18 -2.45 3.28 -6.60
CA ASN A 18 -1.29 3.07 -5.72
C ASN A 18 -1.18 1.61 -5.27
N ASN A 19 -2.30 0.99 -4.87
CA ASN A 19 -2.33 -0.43 -4.53
C ASN A 19 -1.86 -1.30 -5.69
N ARG A 20 -2.32 -1.02 -6.92
CA ARG A 20 -1.91 -1.77 -8.11
C ARG A 20 -0.41 -1.60 -8.42
N VAL A 21 0.15 -0.40 -8.21
CA VAL A 21 1.60 -0.17 -8.34
C VAL A 21 2.39 -1.01 -7.33
N THR A 22 1.93 -1.07 -6.09
CA THR A 22 2.56 -1.86 -5.02
C THR A 22 2.47 -3.36 -5.30
N ALA A 23 1.28 -3.84 -5.68
CA ALA A 23 1.08 -5.24 -6.06
C ALA A 23 1.93 -5.63 -7.28
N PHE A 24 2.02 -4.75 -8.29
CA PHE A 24 2.86 -4.98 -9.47
C PHE A 24 4.33 -5.21 -9.11
N LEU A 25 4.89 -4.43 -8.18
CA LEU A 25 6.26 -4.68 -7.72
C LEU A 25 6.37 -6.07 -7.10
N PHE A 26 5.48 -6.43 -6.17
CA PHE A 26 5.58 -7.70 -5.44
C PHE A 26 5.29 -8.93 -6.32
N GLU A 27 4.45 -8.79 -7.34
CA GLU A 27 4.22 -9.82 -8.36
C GLU A 27 5.47 -10.13 -9.19
N ASN A 28 6.34 -9.13 -9.38
CA ASN A 28 7.51 -9.21 -10.24
C ASN A 28 8.85 -9.25 -9.47
N LEU A 29 8.82 -9.40 -8.15
CA LEU A 29 10.04 -9.61 -7.38
C LEU A 29 10.55 -11.04 -7.56
N PRO A 30 11.79 -11.24 -8.03
CA PRO A 30 12.43 -12.55 -8.06
C PRO A 30 12.44 -13.21 -6.68
N SER A 31 12.27 -14.51 -6.63
CA SER A 31 12.19 -15.28 -5.37
C SER A 31 13.43 -15.13 -4.49
N GLU A 32 14.61 -15.02 -5.10
CA GLU A 32 15.90 -14.84 -4.45
C GLU A 32 16.04 -13.50 -3.74
N LEU A 33 15.28 -12.47 -4.14
CA LEU A 33 15.29 -11.17 -3.46
C LEU A 33 14.57 -11.19 -2.11
N TRP A 34 13.57 -12.05 -1.93
CA TRP A 34 12.75 -12.05 -0.71
C TRP A 34 13.54 -12.22 0.58
N PRO A 35 14.54 -13.14 0.67
CA PRO A 35 15.37 -13.31 1.86
C PRO A 35 16.54 -12.33 1.95
N MET A 36 16.80 -11.53 0.91
CA MET A 36 17.95 -10.63 0.89
C MET A 36 17.93 -9.62 2.02
N VAL A 37 19.06 -9.50 2.71
CA VAL A 37 19.23 -8.62 3.85
C VAL A 37 19.58 -7.21 3.41
N VAL A 38 19.00 -6.22 4.05
CA VAL A 38 19.30 -4.80 3.82
C VAL A 38 20.75 -4.51 4.25
N PRO A 39 21.61 -3.99 3.37
CA PRO A 39 22.96 -3.59 3.76
C PRO A 39 22.96 -2.66 4.97
N GLY A 40 23.81 -2.95 5.97
CA GLY A 40 23.86 -2.21 7.23
C GLY A 40 22.72 -2.50 8.22
N MET A 41 21.75 -3.36 7.87
CA MET A 41 20.61 -3.71 8.73
C MET A 41 20.41 -5.24 8.78
N PRO A 42 21.26 -6.00 9.48
CA PRO A 42 21.34 -7.47 9.39
C PRO A 42 20.07 -8.24 9.78
N ARG A 43 19.12 -7.55 10.43
CA ARG A 43 17.82 -8.13 10.83
C ARG A 43 16.66 -7.71 9.93
N ARG A 44 16.90 -7.01 8.83
CA ARG A 44 15.85 -6.50 7.92
C ARG A 44 16.04 -7.09 6.53
N THR A 45 14.97 -7.73 6.00
CA THR A 45 14.98 -8.33 4.65
C THR A 45 13.95 -7.65 3.76
N VAL A 46 14.04 -7.89 2.43
CA VAL A 46 13.01 -7.46 1.44
C VAL A 46 11.63 -7.98 1.85
N ARG A 47 11.55 -9.25 2.24
CA ARG A 47 10.32 -9.88 2.76
C ARG A 47 9.70 -9.10 3.91
N MET A 48 10.54 -8.66 4.86
CA MET A 48 10.08 -7.88 6.02
C MET A 48 9.57 -6.50 5.62
N ILE A 49 10.16 -5.88 4.61
CA ILE A 49 9.69 -4.59 4.06
C ILE A 49 8.35 -4.80 3.36
N ALA A 50 8.25 -5.80 2.50
CA ALA A 50 7.01 -6.11 1.79
C ALA A 50 5.85 -6.44 2.74
N GLY A 51 6.09 -7.31 3.73
CA GLY A 51 5.10 -7.66 4.77
C GLY A 51 4.73 -6.47 5.66
N HIS A 52 5.66 -5.53 5.89
CA HIS A 52 5.38 -4.30 6.64
C HIS A 52 4.35 -3.41 5.95
N VAL A 53 4.40 -3.28 4.62
CA VAL A 53 3.40 -2.50 3.86
C VAL A 53 1.98 -2.97 4.17
N HIS A 54 1.73 -4.27 4.08
CA HIS A 54 0.42 -4.84 4.43
C HIS A 54 0.08 -4.65 5.91
N ASN A 55 1.01 -4.93 6.81
CA ASN A 55 0.76 -4.86 8.26
C ASN A 55 0.51 -3.42 8.73
N ALA A 56 1.13 -2.41 8.10
CA ALA A 56 0.85 -1.01 8.37
C ALA A 56 -0.60 -0.65 8.00
N ARG A 57 -1.09 -1.11 6.85
CA ARG A 57 -2.51 -0.95 6.48
C ARG A 57 -3.43 -1.60 7.52
N CYS A 58 -3.15 -2.84 7.93
CA CYS A 58 -3.93 -3.54 8.96
C CYS A 58 -3.99 -2.77 10.28
N MET A 59 -2.86 -2.17 10.68
CA MET A 59 -2.79 -1.34 11.90
C MET A 59 -3.73 -0.14 11.80
N TRP A 60 -3.71 0.60 10.70
CA TRP A 60 -4.55 1.78 10.51
C TRP A 60 -6.03 1.42 10.42
N ILE A 61 -6.38 0.34 9.70
CA ILE A 61 -7.76 -0.17 9.64
C ILE A 61 -8.24 -0.56 11.04
N LYS A 62 -7.40 -1.22 11.85
CA LYS A 62 -7.71 -1.57 13.22
C LYS A 62 -7.96 -0.33 14.09
N MET A 63 -7.11 0.69 13.95
CA MET A 63 -7.18 1.89 14.78
C MET A 63 -8.37 2.79 14.43
N LEU A 64 -8.64 2.97 13.15
CA LEU A 64 -9.63 3.94 12.67
C LEU A 64 -10.95 3.30 12.24
N GLY A 65 -10.91 2.08 11.65
CA GLY A 65 -12.05 1.47 11.00
C GLY A 65 -12.86 0.51 11.87
N ARG A 66 -12.23 -0.16 12.83
CA ARG A 66 -12.89 -1.23 13.60
C ARG A 66 -14.19 -0.79 14.29
N ARG A 67 -14.24 0.42 14.83
CA ARG A 67 -15.45 0.97 15.50
C ARG A 67 -16.56 1.34 14.52
N HIS A 68 -16.23 1.44 13.24
CA HIS A 68 -17.16 1.75 12.15
C HIS A 68 -17.53 0.51 11.32
N GLY A 69 -17.27 -0.70 11.85
CA GLY A 69 -17.64 -1.94 11.20
C GLY A 69 -16.68 -2.41 10.10
N ILE A 70 -15.61 -1.67 9.82
CA ILE A 70 -14.61 -2.04 8.82
C ILE A 70 -13.84 -3.28 9.29
N ARG A 71 -13.85 -4.32 8.46
CA ARG A 71 -13.18 -5.58 8.78
C ARG A 71 -11.66 -5.41 8.80
N VAL A 72 -11.03 -5.73 9.92
CA VAL A 72 -9.57 -5.69 10.07
C VAL A 72 -8.95 -6.95 9.47
N PRO A 73 -8.13 -6.85 8.41
CA PRO A 73 -7.45 -8.00 7.84
C PRO A 73 -6.39 -8.55 8.82
N LYS A 74 -6.14 -9.87 8.72
CA LYS A 74 -5.09 -10.52 9.52
C LYS A 74 -3.71 -10.08 9.02
N SER A 75 -2.85 -9.63 9.93
CA SER A 75 -1.44 -9.35 9.64
C SER A 75 -0.68 -10.61 9.21
N VAL A 76 0.35 -10.45 8.39
CA VAL A 76 1.23 -11.53 7.96
C VAL A 76 2.51 -11.58 8.81
N SER A 77 3.12 -12.77 8.92
CA SER A 77 4.46 -12.90 9.50
C SER A 77 5.49 -12.25 8.57
N ARG A 78 6.12 -11.17 9.00
CA ARG A 78 7.16 -10.51 8.20
C ARG A 78 8.41 -11.37 7.97
N HIS A 79 8.59 -12.43 8.77
CA HIS A 79 9.76 -13.30 8.67
C HIS A 79 9.58 -14.45 7.68
N THR A 80 8.33 -14.88 7.46
CA THR A 80 8.04 -16.11 6.68
C THR A 80 7.15 -15.89 5.47
N VAL A 81 6.44 -14.74 5.38
CA VAL A 81 5.48 -14.49 4.30
C VAL A 81 6.08 -14.66 2.91
N THR A 82 5.35 -15.36 2.05
CA THR A 82 5.67 -15.53 0.63
C THR A 82 4.88 -14.54 -0.23
N SER A 83 5.28 -14.36 -1.50
CA SER A 83 4.49 -13.54 -2.43
C SER A 83 3.08 -14.06 -2.62
N LYS A 84 2.91 -15.40 -2.67
CA LYS A 84 1.60 -16.07 -2.79
C LYS A 84 0.65 -15.75 -1.63
N GLU A 85 1.19 -15.60 -0.43
CA GLU A 85 0.42 -15.24 0.77
C GLU A 85 0.20 -13.73 0.87
N LEU A 86 1.21 -12.93 0.49
CA LEU A 86 1.17 -11.48 0.63
C LEU A 86 0.21 -10.82 -0.36
N LEU A 87 0.18 -11.25 -1.63
CA LEU A 87 -0.65 -10.61 -2.64
C LEU A 87 -2.15 -10.63 -2.30
N PRO A 88 -2.76 -11.77 -1.91
CA PRO A 88 -4.15 -11.77 -1.47
C PRO A 88 -4.36 -10.99 -0.15
N ALA A 89 -3.36 -10.97 0.75
CA ALA A 89 -3.43 -10.19 1.98
C ALA A 89 -3.42 -8.69 1.68
N LEU A 90 -2.57 -8.27 0.74
CA LEU A 90 -2.46 -6.88 0.29
C LEU A 90 -3.79 -6.38 -0.30
N GLU A 91 -4.48 -7.21 -1.08
CA GLU A 91 -5.79 -6.89 -1.65
C GLU A 91 -6.84 -6.68 -0.55
N ARG A 92 -6.89 -7.59 0.44
CA ARG A 92 -7.80 -7.42 1.59
C ARG A 92 -7.54 -6.14 2.38
N SER A 93 -6.27 -5.78 2.59
CA SER A 93 -5.95 -4.53 3.29
C SER A 93 -6.16 -3.30 2.42
N SER A 94 -6.05 -3.43 1.11
CA SER A 94 -6.40 -2.36 0.17
C SER A 94 -7.88 -2.01 0.25
N HIS A 95 -8.73 -3.01 0.30
CA HIS A 95 -10.17 -2.82 0.47
C HIS A 95 -10.49 -2.09 1.79
N GLY A 96 -9.90 -2.49 2.91
CA GLY A 96 -10.13 -1.82 4.19
C GLY A 96 -9.62 -0.36 4.24
N ILE A 97 -8.55 -0.02 3.51
CA ILE A 97 -8.14 1.39 3.37
C ILE A 97 -9.12 2.16 2.48
N LEU A 98 -9.63 1.52 1.41
CA LEU A 98 -10.68 2.13 0.57
C LEU A 98 -11.93 2.45 1.40
N GLU A 99 -12.41 1.50 2.21
CA GLU A 99 -13.55 1.72 3.12
C GLU A 99 -13.30 2.87 4.10
N LEU A 100 -12.05 3.06 4.59
CA LEU A 100 -11.70 4.21 5.43
C LEU A 100 -11.79 5.54 4.66
N LEU A 101 -11.33 5.58 3.41
CA LEU A 101 -11.42 6.76 2.57
C LEU A 101 -12.88 7.10 2.23
N GLU A 102 -13.69 6.09 1.91
CA GLU A 102 -15.13 6.23 1.65
C GLU A 102 -15.87 6.72 2.91
N LEU A 103 -15.55 6.16 4.08
CA LEU A 103 -16.05 6.64 5.36
C LEU A 103 -15.71 8.12 5.58
N GLY A 104 -14.44 8.51 5.35
CA GLY A 104 -14.01 9.89 5.48
C GLY A 104 -14.75 10.82 4.53
N ASN A 105 -14.94 10.42 3.28
CA ASN A 105 -15.71 11.19 2.29
C ASN A 105 -17.15 11.39 2.74
N SER A 106 -17.81 10.35 3.26
CA SER A 106 -19.20 10.44 3.78
C SER A 106 -19.32 11.31 5.03
N GLN A 107 -18.20 11.59 5.72
CA GLN A 107 -18.12 12.40 6.93
C GLN A 107 -17.50 13.79 6.65
N GLY A 108 -17.76 14.35 5.49
CA GLY A 108 -17.31 15.69 5.11
C GLY A 108 -15.81 15.81 4.82
N GLY A 109 -15.22 14.72 4.29
CA GLY A 109 -13.80 14.69 3.89
C GLY A 109 -12.85 14.33 5.03
N ARG A 110 -13.35 13.85 6.16
CA ARG A 110 -12.53 13.59 7.33
C ARG A 110 -12.86 12.23 7.97
N ILE A 111 -11.84 11.37 8.11
CA ILE A 111 -11.96 10.08 8.78
C ILE A 111 -12.22 10.34 10.29
N PRO A 112 -13.26 9.74 10.88
CA PRO A 112 -13.58 9.94 12.29
C PRO A 112 -12.42 9.48 13.20
N ALA A 113 -12.00 10.33 14.14
CA ALA A 113 -10.99 9.96 15.11
C ALA A 113 -11.52 8.87 16.05
N SER A 114 -10.76 7.81 16.25
CA SER A 114 -11.04 6.78 17.24
C SER A 114 -10.00 6.85 18.36
N GLY A 115 -10.24 7.64 19.37
CA GLY A 115 -9.63 7.67 20.74
C GLY A 115 -8.11 7.57 20.91
N VAL A 116 -7.39 6.83 20.08
CA VAL A 116 -5.93 6.64 20.14
C VAL A 116 -5.39 6.66 18.72
N ALA A 117 -5.51 7.79 18.04
CA ALA A 117 -4.77 8.00 16.82
C ALA A 117 -3.39 8.56 17.14
N TRP A 118 -2.37 8.20 16.41
CA TRP A 118 -1.13 8.96 16.37
C TRP A 118 -1.47 10.43 16.14
N LEU A 119 -1.08 11.28 17.07
CA LEU A 119 -1.35 12.73 17.00
C LEU A 119 -0.87 13.39 15.71
N ASN A 120 0.06 12.73 14.99
CA ASN A 120 0.68 13.24 13.77
C ASN A 120 0.07 12.67 12.47
N LEU A 121 -0.98 11.82 12.53
CA LEU A 121 -1.63 11.35 11.32
C LEU A 121 -2.74 12.32 10.93
N PRO A 122 -2.68 12.93 9.74
CA PRO A 122 -3.79 13.72 9.23
C PRO A 122 -4.99 12.83 8.94
N LEU A 123 -6.17 13.25 9.39
CA LEU A 123 -7.41 12.49 9.22
C LEU A 123 -8.27 12.98 8.05
N ASP A 124 -7.92 14.09 7.38
CA ASP A 124 -8.58 14.43 6.13
C ASP A 124 -8.17 13.45 5.02
N VAL A 125 -9.12 13.12 4.15
CA VAL A 125 -8.95 12.02 3.18
C VAL A 125 -7.81 12.26 2.18
N ALA A 126 -7.53 13.51 1.81
CA ALA A 126 -6.47 13.83 0.87
C ALA A 126 -5.08 13.59 1.50
N HIS A 127 -4.86 14.09 2.72
CA HIS A 127 -3.60 13.86 3.43
C HIS A 127 -3.43 12.39 3.84
N PHE A 128 -4.50 11.73 4.27
CA PHE A 128 -4.47 10.29 4.60
C PHE A 128 -4.06 9.45 3.39
N LEU A 129 -4.66 9.70 2.22
CA LEU A 129 -4.26 9.07 0.96
C LEU A 129 -2.79 9.36 0.64
N THR A 130 -2.39 10.64 0.71
CA THR A 130 -1.02 11.08 0.40
C THR A 130 0.00 10.42 1.32
N TYR A 131 -0.32 10.28 2.62
CA TYR A 131 0.51 9.54 3.57
C TYR A 131 0.76 8.11 3.10
N PHE A 132 -0.28 7.37 2.70
CA PHE A 132 -0.11 5.99 2.22
C PHE A 132 0.66 5.91 0.91
N VAL A 133 0.40 6.82 -0.03
CA VAL A 133 1.15 6.88 -1.30
C VAL A 133 2.65 7.10 -1.03
N ALA A 134 2.97 8.05 -0.14
CA ALA A 134 4.35 8.35 0.24
C ALA A 134 5.00 7.20 1.01
N HIS A 135 4.32 6.63 2.02
CA HIS A 135 4.81 5.52 2.81
C HIS A 135 5.11 4.28 1.96
N GLU A 136 4.20 3.92 1.07
CA GLU A 136 4.42 2.77 0.19
C GLU A 136 5.43 3.07 -0.91
N GLY A 137 5.46 4.30 -1.42
CA GLY A 137 6.48 4.78 -2.35
C GLY A 137 7.89 4.68 -1.75
N HIS A 138 8.05 5.08 -0.48
CA HIS A 138 9.29 4.91 0.27
C HIS A 138 9.72 3.43 0.33
N HIS A 139 8.82 2.52 0.67
CA HIS A 139 9.14 1.10 0.76
C HIS A 139 9.40 0.45 -0.60
N ARG A 140 8.67 0.83 -1.65
CA ARG A 140 8.98 0.39 -3.02
C ARG A 140 10.37 0.84 -3.44
N GLY A 141 10.73 2.10 -3.16
CA GLY A 141 12.08 2.64 -3.42
C GLY A 141 13.18 1.88 -2.66
N GLN A 142 12.96 1.55 -1.38
CA GLN A 142 13.89 0.74 -0.60
C GLN A 142 14.15 -0.62 -1.25
N ILE A 143 13.11 -1.31 -1.70
CA ILE A 143 13.24 -2.64 -2.33
C ILE A 143 14.01 -2.55 -3.66
N VAL A 144 13.68 -1.57 -4.51
CA VAL A 144 14.35 -1.37 -5.81
C VAL A 144 15.83 -1.02 -5.61
N LEU A 145 16.13 -0.13 -4.65
CA LEU A 145 17.51 0.25 -4.33
C LEU A 145 18.29 -0.94 -3.78
N LEU A 146 17.70 -1.70 -2.87
CA LEU A 146 18.30 -2.89 -2.30
C LEU A 146 18.65 -3.94 -3.38
N ALA A 147 17.70 -4.23 -4.26
CA ALA A 147 17.91 -5.15 -5.37
C ALA A 147 19.13 -4.74 -6.21
N ARG A 148 19.28 -3.44 -6.47
CA ARG A 148 20.43 -2.89 -7.19
C ARG A 148 21.73 -3.04 -6.40
N GLN A 149 21.72 -2.73 -5.10
CA GLN A 149 22.92 -2.77 -4.23
C GLN A 149 23.43 -4.20 -3.98
N THR A 150 22.54 -5.19 -4.04
CA THR A 150 22.89 -6.60 -3.83
C THR A 150 23.20 -7.35 -5.13
N GLY A 151 23.33 -6.64 -6.26
CA GLY A 151 23.64 -7.24 -7.56
C GLY A 151 22.45 -7.87 -8.29
N HIS A 152 21.25 -7.79 -7.72
CA HIS A 152 20.00 -8.35 -8.30
C HIS A 152 19.12 -7.24 -8.94
N ARG A 153 19.72 -6.39 -9.76
CA ARG A 153 19.01 -5.30 -10.41
C ARG A 153 17.75 -5.80 -11.12
N LEU A 154 16.60 -5.21 -10.76
CA LEU A 154 15.34 -5.51 -11.43
C LEU A 154 15.39 -5.09 -12.90
N PRO A 155 14.76 -5.86 -13.82
CA PRO A 155 14.60 -5.47 -15.22
C PRO A 155 14.03 -4.07 -15.41
N GLY A 156 14.47 -3.38 -16.47
CA GLY A 156 14.04 -2.00 -16.76
C GLY A 156 12.52 -1.87 -16.90
N GLU A 157 11.86 -2.87 -17.47
CA GLU A 157 10.40 -2.94 -17.60
C GLU A 157 9.66 -2.96 -16.26
N ILE A 158 10.25 -3.60 -15.23
CA ILE A 158 9.67 -3.60 -13.88
C ILE A 158 9.85 -2.22 -13.24
N THR A 159 11.07 -1.68 -13.26
CA THR A 159 11.34 -0.37 -12.65
C THR A 159 10.60 0.77 -13.35
N ALA A 160 10.54 0.78 -14.68
CA ALA A 160 9.71 1.71 -15.46
C ALA A 160 8.21 1.49 -15.22
N GLY A 161 7.79 0.21 -15.09
CA GLY A 161 6.40 -0.17 -14.83
C GLY A 161 5.82 0.41 -13.55
N LEU A 162 6.65 0.75 -12.56
CA LEU A 162 6.21 1.44 -11.33
C LEU A 162 5.75 2.88 -11.59
N TRP A 163 6.21 3.49 -12.69
CA TRP A 163 5.86 4.85 -13.09
C TRP A 163 4.75 4.91 -14.14
N HIS A 164 4.34 3.77 -14.69
CA HIS A 164 3.24 3.68 -15.67
C HIS A 164 1.86 3.78 -14.99
N TRP A 165 1.61 4.86 -14.25
CA TRP A 165 0.40 5.03 -13.44
C TRP A 165 -0.90 4.94 -14.24
N SER A 166 -0.97 5.50 -15.45
CA SER A 166 -2.15 5.37 -16.31
C SER A 166 -2.44 3.91 -16.69
N LYS A 167 -1.38 3.08 -16.87
CA LYS A 167 -1.55 1.63 -17.10
C LYS A 167 -2.03 0.93 -15.82
N ARG A 168 -1.43 1.27 -14.66
CA ARG A 168 -1.85 0.69 -13.37
C ARG A 168 -3.28 1.08 -13.00
N ALA A 169 -3.70 2.31 -13.31
CA ALA A 169 -5.08 2.76 -13.12
C ALA A 169 -6.09 1.92 -13.92
N ARG A 170 -5.82 1.69 -15.21
CA ARG A 170 -6.67 0.80 -16.04
C ARG A 170 -6.72 -0.64 -15.53
N GLU A 171 -5.61 -1.17 -15.01
CA GLU A 171 -5.57 -2.51 -14.41
C GLU A 171 -6.39 -2.58 -13.11
N ALA A 172 -6.34 -1.52 -12.29
CA ALA A 172 -7.08 -1.43 -11.03
C ALA A 172 -8.60 -1.36 -11.23
N GLN A 173 -9.07 -0.83 -12.36
CA GLN A 173 -10.51 -0.77 -12.69
C GLN A 173 -11.09 -2.13 -13.15
N ARG A 174 -10.24 -3.06 -13.57
CA ARG A 174 -10.65 -4.38 -14.09
C ARG A 174 -10.72 -5.47 -13.01
N ARG A 175 -10.31 -5.14 -11.80
CA ARG A 175 -10.30 -6.03 -10.64
C ARG A 175 -11.39 -5.61 -9.65
#